data_89d5d32f52e05f5a3ecc4164b055d90b
#
_entry.id   89d5d32f52e05f5a3ecc4164b055d90b
#
_cell.length_a   1.000
_cell.length_b   1.000
_cell.length_c   1.000
_cell.angle_alpha   90.00
_cell.angle_beta   90.00
_cell.angle_gamma   90.00
#
_symmetry.space_group_name_H-M   'P 1'
#
loop_
_entity.id
_entity.type
_entity.pdbx_description
1 polymer ?
#
loop_
_entity_poly.entity_id
_entity_poly.type
_entity_poly.pdbx_seq_one_letter_code
_entity_poly.pdbx_strand_id
1 'polypeptide(L)'
;MGMTRLRDVEIKHLVALEAVAEERTFGKAATRLGYTQSAVSQQIAGLERILGAPVFDRPGGPRPVELTPLGDLLLEHARDVLRRVDATGDTVDRFLRGESGRLLVGTFQSITTSILPTIVGRMRDETPGVDIRLVENNDKEIFPGALARGEMDVAFTLDSGWPDLETEILFDDPYLVVTELDEGRCGPFPTQDLVGRGLVGYQVNSCQQDIEDGLHLVVKGDLDWVFRTNDNMAVVALVRAGMGAAVVPRLAVDTRDPTVAIHEMDPPIPPRRVGVSWKADRTLSPVARRFIEVAREVCAAHVTALTPVG
;
A
#
# COMPACT_ATOMS: atom_id res chain seq x y z
N MET A 1 -40.58 31.54 17.66
CA MET A 1 -39.17 31.92 17.37
C MET A 1 -38.56 30.77 16.63
N GLY A 2 -38.39 30.86 15.32
CA GLY A 2 -37.81 29.76 14.50
C GLY A 2 -36.36 29.55 14.85
N MET A 3 -35.96 28.28 15.01
CA MET A 3 -34.56 27.88 15.19
C MET A 3 -33.76 28.35 13.96
N THR A 4 -32.72 29.16 14.14
CA THR A 4 -31.83 29.60 13.07
C THR A 4 -31.25 28.40 12.35
N ARG A 5 -31.50 28.28 11.05
CA ARG A 5 -30.99 27.13 10.23
C ARG A 5 -29.54 27.39 9.84
N LEU A 6 -28.60 27.34 10.81
CA LEU A 6 -27.16 27.49 10.54
C LEU A 6 -26.61 26.53 9.51
N ARG A 7 -27.28 25.41 9.23
CA ARG A 7 -26.90 24.47 8.17
C ARG A 7 -27.07 25.02 6.75
N ASP A 8 -27.86 26.10 6.59
CA ASP A 8 -28.04 26.78 5.30
C ASP A 8 -26.92 27.82 5.04
N VAL A 9 -26.04 28.06 6.03
CA VAL A 9 -24.87 28.96 5.88
C VAL A 9 -23.81 28.23 5.05
N GLU A 10 -23.40 28.86 3.99
CA GLU A 10 -22.32 28.37 3.11
C GLU A 10 -20.98 28.99 3.50
N ILE A 11 -19.87 28.28 3.22
CA ILE A 11 -18.50 28.75 3.52
C ILE A 11 -18.24 30.13 2.92
N LYS A 12 -18.74 30.41 1.70
CA LYS A 12 -18.58 31.69 1.05
C LYS A 12 -19.19 32.85 1.85
N HIS A 13 -20.25 32.61 2.63
CA HIS A 13 -20.86 33.62 3.51
C HIS A 13 -19.91 33.97 4.67
N LEU A 14 -19.21 32.99 5.24
CA LEU A 14 -18.25 33.19 6.32
C LEU A 14 -16.99 33.89 5.81
N VAL A 15 -16.49 33.53 4.63
CA VAL A 15 -15.38 34.22 3.96
C VAL A 15 -15.71 35.66 3.68
N ALA A 16 -16.92 35.97 3.21
CA ALA A 16 -17.36 37.35 2.97
C ALA A 16 -17.48 38.14 4.28
N LEU A 17 -18.02 37.52 5.35
CA LEU A 17 -18.12 38.14 6.67
C LEU A 17 -16.73 38.56 7.21
N GLU A 18 -15.76 37.62 7.16
CA GLU A 18 -14.40 37.89 7.62
C GLU A 18 -13.73 38.99 6.79
N ALA A 19 -13.80 38.90 5.47
CA ALA A 19 -13.18 39.87 4.58
C ALA A 19 -13.77 41.28 4.77
N VAL A 20 -15.10 41.44 4.92
CA VAL A 20 -15.74 42.76 5.15
C VAL A 20 -15.40 43.27 6.53
N ALA A 21 -15.32 42.43 7.56
CA ALA A 21 -14.94 42.82 8.92
C ALA A 21 -13.50 43.38 8.98
N GLU A 22 -12.56 42.74 8.28
CA GLU A 22 -11.15 43.16 8.23
C GLU A 22 -10.94 44.41 7.39
N GLU A 23 -11.52 44.44 6.19
CA GLU A 23 -11.35 45.54 5.25
C GLU A 23 -12.24 46.77 5.58
N ARG A 24 -13.25 46.61 6.41
CA ARG A 24 -14.21 47.61 6.83
C ARG A 24 -14.99 48.30 5.70
N THR A 25 -14.85 47.77 4.48
CA THR A 25 -15.61 48.23 3.30
C THR A 25 -15.89 47.06 2.35
N PHE A 26 -17.10 47.04 1.78
CA PHE A 26 -17.47 45.99 0.80
C PHE A 26 -16.61 46.03 -0.48
N GLY A 27 -16.19 47.24 -0.89
CA GLY A 27 -15.36 47.39 -2.10
C GLY A 27 -13.97 46.77 -1.94
N LYS A 28 -13.27 47.03 -0.82
CA LYS A 28 -11.96 46.46 -0.54
C LYS A 28 -12.05 44.95 -0.31
N ALA A 29 -13.06 44.48 0.43
CA ALA A 29 -13.31 43.06 0.61
C ALA A 29 -13.54 42.33 -0.73
N ALA A 30 -14.30 42.95 -1.64
CA ALA A 30 -14.51 42.42 -2.97
C ALA A 30 -13.20 42.32 -3.78
N THR A 31 -12.37 43.35 -3.75
CA THR A 31 -11.05 43.35 -4.40
C THR A 31 -10.16 42.23 -3.85
N ARG A 32 -10.10 42.09 -2.51
CA ARG A 32 -9.32 41.01 -1.84
C ARG A 32 -9.77 39.64 -2.24
N LEU A 33 -11.08 39.40 -2.36
CA LEU A 33 -11.68 38.10 -2.66
C LEU A 33 -11.74 37.80 -4.17
N GLY A 34 -11.40 38.77 -5.03
CA GLY A 34 -11.52 38.61 -6.48
C GLY A 34 -12.97 38.60 -6.99
N TYR A 35 -13.89 39.22 -6.23
CA TYR A 35 -15.31 39.36 -6.56
C TYR A 35 -15.72 40.81 -6.89
N THR A 36 -16.95 40.99 -7.37
CA THR A 36 -17.56 42.31 -7.45
C THR A 36 -18.13 42.70 -6.09
N GLN A 37 -18.22 44.02 -5.83
CA GLN A 37 -18.83 44.52 -4.60
C GLN A 37 -20.29 44.06 -4.45
N SER A 38 -21.05 43.95 -5.55
CA SER A 38 -22.42 43.45 -5.53
C SER A 38 -22.48 41.99 -5.11
N ALA A 39 -21.53 41.14 -5.54
CA ALA A 39 -21.46 39.73 -5.16
C ALA A 39 -21.21 39.58 -3.66
N VAL A 40 -20.24 40.32 -3.08
CA VAL A 40 -19.98 40.31 -1.64
C VAL A 40 -21.19 40.82 -0.85
N SER A 41 -21.83 41.88 -1.32
CA SER A 41 -23.07 42.40 -0.69
C SER A 41 -24.20 41.39 -0.72
N GLN A 42 -24.35 40.62 -1.79
CA GLN A 42 -25.36 39.54 -1.89
C GLN A 42 -25.04 38.36 -0.94
N GLN A 43 -23.78 38.02 -0.77
CA GLN A 43 -23.36 36.98 0.18
C GLN A 43 -23.69 37.40 1.62
N ILE A 44 -23.37 38.63 2.02
CA ILE A 44 -23.71 39.13 3.34
C ILE A 44 -25.24 39.22 3.52
N ALA A 45 -25.98 39.73 2.53
CA ALA A 45 -27.44 39.79 2.62
C ALA A 45 -28.06 38.38 2.69
N GLY A 46 -27.47 37.39 2.03
CA GLY A 46 -27.85 35.97 2.16
C GLY A 46 -27.65 35.46 3.58
N LEU A 47 -26.50 35.70 4.17
CA LEU A 47 -26.17 35.40 5.56
C LEU A 47 -27.17 36.00 6.53
N GLU A 48 -27.38 37.31 6.43
CA GLU A 48 -28.32 38.07 7.29
C GLU A 48 -29.76 37.55 7.19
N ARG A 49 -30.17 37.12 5.99
CA ARG A 49 -31.49 36.46 5.77
C ARG A 49 -31.61 35.13 6.49
N ILE A 50 -30.57 34.32 6.46
CA ILE A 50 -30.54 32.99 7.14
C ILE A 50 -30.59 33.22 8.67
N LEU A 51 -29.84 34.22 9.16
CA LEU A 51 -29.79 34.54 10.59
C LEU A 51 -31.03 35.26 11.07
N GLY A 52 -31.75 35.94 10.18
CA GLY A 52 -32.90 36.78 10.52
C GLY A 52 -32.54 38.12 11.16
N ALA A 53 -31.25 38.52 11.15
CA ALA A 53 -30.76 39.78 11.73
C ALA A 53 -29.49 40.28 11.02
N PRO A 54 -29.18 41.59 11.01
CA PRO A 54 -27.99 42.14 10.40
C PRO A 54 -26.72 41.76 11.16
N VAL A 55 -25.63 41.52 10.43
CA VAL A 55 -24.29 41.27 10.97
C VAL A 55 -23.38 42.49 10.87
N PHE A 56 -23.76 43.49 10.05
CA PHE A 56 -23.07 44.79 9.94
C PHE A 56 -24.02 45.95 10.15
N ASP A 57 -23.56 46.93 10.90
CA ASP A 57 -24.12 48.28 10.90
C ASP A 57 -23.64 49.01 9.65
N ARG A 58 -24.58 49.60 8.90
CA ARG A 58 -24.32 50.33 7.65
C ARG A 58 -24.60 51.81 7.85
N PRO A 59 -23.68 52.57 8.49
CA PRO A 59 -23.86 53.98 8.61
C PRO A 59 -23.87 54.63 7.22
N GLY A 60 -24.84 55.53 6.95
CA GLY A 60 -24.93 56.24 5.66
C GLY A 60 -23.69 57.09 5.39
N GLY A 61 -23.24 57.16 4.10
CA GLY A 61 -22.09 57.95 3.66
C GLY A 61 -20.74 57.19 3.67
N PRO A 62 -19.59 57.89 3.66
CA PRO A 62 -18.26 57.29 3.50
C PRO A 62 -17.68 56.65 4.78
N ARG A 63 -18.51 56.36 5.77
CA ARG A 63 -18.08 55.74 7.02
C ARG A 63 -17.80 54.23 6.83
N PRO A 64 -16.78 53.67 7.51
CA PRO A 64 -16.53 52.23 7.50
C PRO A 64 -17.72 51.50 8.10
N VAL A 65 -17.97 50.26 7.60
CA VAL A 65 -18.94 49.35 8.20
C VAL A 65 -18.39 48.76 9.49
N GLU A 66 -19.23 48.58 10.48
CA GLU A 66 -18.89 48.00 11.78
C GLU A 66 -19.73 46.75 12.01
N LEU A 67 -19.20 45.82 12.78
CA LEU A 67 -19.95 44.60 13.15
C LEU A 67 -21.06 44.94 14.15
N THR A 68 -22.20 44.30 14.03
CA THR A 68 -23.18 44.24 15.10
C THR A 68 -22.73 43.26 16.19
N PRO A 69 -23.30 43.26 17.39
CA PRO A 69 -23.01 42.25 18.41
C PRO A 69 -23.20 40.80 17.90
N LEU A 70 -24.18 40.57 17.02
CA LEU A 70 -24.36 39.29 16.35
C LEU A 70 -23.23 39.00 15.34
N GLY A 71 -22.79 40.04 14.62
CA GLY A 71 -21.67 39.96 13.68
C GLY A 71 -20.37 39.59 14.39
N ASP A 72 -20.08 40.22 15.55
CA ASP A 72 -18.90 39.88 16.36
C ASP A 72 -18.91 38.44 16.84
N LEU A 73 -20.03 38.00 17.41
CA LEU A 73 -20.21 36.61 17.85
C LEU A 73 -20.02 35.62 16.69
N LEU A 74 -20.66 35.93 15.55
CA LEU A 74 -20.56 35.03 14.39
C LEU A 74 -19.16 35.02 13.78
N LEU A 75 -18.45 36.16 13.76
CA LEU A 75 -17.09 36.25 13.22
C LEU A 75 -16.11 35.37 13.99
N GLU A 76 -16.21 35.31 15.33
CA GLU A 76 -15.39 34.43 16.16
C GLU A 76 -15.57 32.96 15.72
N HIS A 77 -16.82 32.50 15.63
CA HIS A 77 -17.11 31.14 15.19
C HIS A 77 -16.81 30.92 13.71
N ALA A 78 -17.01 31.92 12.85
CA ALA A 78 -16.68 31.83 11.43
C ALA A 78 -15.20 31.56 11.21
N ARG A 79 -14.32 32.25 11.94
CA ARG A 79 -12.88 32.05 11.88
C ARG A 79 -12.47 30.64 12.30
N ASP A 80 -13.11 30.05 13.32
CA ASP A 80 -12.87 28.68 13.73
C ASP A 80 -13.24 27.69 12.63
N VAL A 81 -14.38 27.87 11.99
CA VAL A 81 -14.82 27.06 10.86
C VAL A 81 -13.87 27.18 9.68
N LEU A 82 -13.48 28.41 9.31
CA LEU A 82 -12.57 28.64 8.19
C LEU A 82 -11.19 28.02 8.43
N ARG A 83 -10.61 28.19 9.63
CA ARG A 83 -9.37 27.49 10.01
C ARG A 83 -9.48 25.97 9.86
N ARG A 84 -10.64 25.38 10.19
CA ARG A 84 -10.84 23.95 10.05
C ARG A 84 -10.95 23.52 8.59
N VAL A 85 -11.55 24.36 7.74
CA VAL A 85 -11.62 24.13 6.29
C VAL A 85 -10.22 24.15 5.69
N ASP A 86 -9.39 25.15 6.04
CA ASP A 86 -8.01 25.28 5.56
C ASP A 86 -7.17 24.06 5.98
N ALA A 87 -7.23 23.68 7.25
CA ALA A 87 -6.54 22.48 7.75
C ALA A 87 -7.00 21.17 7.07
N THR A 88 -8.27 21.12 6.64
CA THR A 88 -8.78 20.00 5.86
C THR A 88 -8.21 20.02 4.45
N GLY A 89 -8.12 21.21 3.82
CA GLY A 89 -7.47 21.40 2.52
C GLY A 89 -6.02 20.90 2.55
N ASP A 90 -5.22 21.34 3.54
CA ASP A 90 -3.83 20.89 3.72
C ASP A 90 -3.72 19.36 3.88
N THR A 91 -4.67 18.74 4.58
CA THR A 91 -4.71 17.30 4.77
C THR A 91 -5.02 16.56 3.46
N VAL A 92 -5.98 17.07 2.68
CA VAL A 92 -6.32 16.53 1.35
C VAL A 92 -5.13 16.67 0.40
N ASP A 93 -4.48 17.83 0.41
CA ASP A 93 -3.30 18.07 -0.44
C ASP A 93 -2.15 17.13 -0.11
N ARG A 94 -1.85 16.90 1.17
CA ARG A 94 -0.84 15.90 1.59
C ARG A 94 -1.21 14.50 1.15
N PHE A 95 -2.48 14.11 1.27
CA PHE A 95 -2.96 12.82 0.79
C PHE A 95 -2.80 12.70 -0.73
N LEU A 96 -3.18 13.72 -1.49
CA LEU A 96 -3.07 13.72 -2.96
C LEU A 96 -1.62 13.65 -3.45
N ARG A 97 -0.67 14.21 -2.66
CA ARG A 97 0.78 14.07 -2.93
C ARG A 97 1.37 12.75 -2.44
N GLY A 98 0.59 11.89 -1.78
CA GLY A 98 1.08 10.63 -1.20
C GLY A 98 1.96 10.81 0.05
N GLU A 99 1.94 11.98 0.67
CA GLU A 99 2.74 12.32 1.87
C GLU A 99 2.06 11.88 3.17
N SER A 100 0.81 11.47 3.11
CA SER A 100 0.03 11.01 4.27
C SER A 100 -1.00 9.96 3.86
N GLY A 101 -1.45 9.18 4.82
CA GLY A 101 -2.46 8.14 4.63
C GLY A 101 -2.03 6.82 5.26
N ARG A 102 -2.81 5.79 4.98
CA ARG A 102 -2.52 4.41 5.39
C ARG A 102 -2.37 3.54 4.15
N LEU A 103 -1.42 2.61 4.20
CA LEU A 103 -1.20 1.58 3.19
C LEU A 103 -1.17 0.21 3.86
N LEU A 104 -2.07 -0.68 3.49
CA LEU A 104 -2.10 -2.05 3.96
C LEU A 104 -1.58 -2.99 2.87
N VAL A 105 -0.46 -3.65 3.17
CA VAL A 105 0.29 -4.50 2.22
C VAL A 105 0.28 -5.94 2.68
N GLY A 106 -0.14 -6.86 1.79
CA GLY A 106 0.01 -8.30 1.96
C GLY A 106 1.38 -8.79 1.48
N THR A 107 1.96 -9.75 2.19
CA THR A 107 3.26 -10.32 1.86
C THR A 107 3.36 -11.77 2.30
N PHE A 108 4.31 -12.51 1.74
CA PHE A 108 4.65 -13.86 2.19
C PHE A 108 6.13 -13.93 2.60
N GLN A 109 6.47 -14.92 3.42
CA GLN A 109 7.71 -14.97 4.17
C GLN A 109 8.97 -14.68 3.34
N SER A 110 9.11 -15.27 2.15
CA SER A 110 10.32 -15.08 1.34
C SER A 110 10.47 -13.65 0.81
N ILE A 111 9.38 -12.94 0.53
CA ILE A 111 9.41 -11.50 0.21
C ILE A 111 9.70 -10.68 1.46
N THR A 112 9.06 -11.03 2.60
CA THR A 112 9.24 -10.32 3.87
C THR A 112 10.70 -10.30 4.31
N THR A 113 11.41 -11.41 4.09
CA THR A 113 12.80 -11.54 4.56
C THR A 113 13.84 -10.98 3.58
N SER A 114 13.56 -11.00 2.28
CA SER A 114 14.56 -10.68 1.25
C SER A 114 14.40 -9.29 0.62
N ILE A 115 13.20 -8.91 0.21
CA ILE A 115 12.94 -7.74 -0.64
C ILE A 115 12.22 -6.62 0.13
N LEU A 116 11.20 -6.97 0.89
CA LEU A 116 10.33 -6.03 1.58
C LEU A 116 11.06 -5.05 2.50
N PRO A 117 12.12 -5.42 3.24
CA PRO A 117 12.86 -4.48 4.08
C PRO A 117 13.43 -3.29 3.31
N THR A 118 13.95 -3.52 2.10
CA THR A 118 14.46 -2.47 1.22
C THR A 118 13.35 -1.56 0.72
N ILE A 119 12.19 -2.14 0.32
CA ILE A 119 11.02 -1.38 -0.11
C ILE A 119 10.51 -0.49 1.02
N VAL A 120 10.31 -1.07 2.22
CA VAL A 120 9.80 -0.33 3.38
C VAL A 120 10.77 0.76 3.83
N GLY A 121 12.07 0.48 3.83
CA GLY A 121 13.12 1.48 4.12
C GLY A 121 12.98 2.69 3.21
N ARG A 122 12.95 2.45 1.90
CA ARG A 122 12.80 3.50 0.89
C ARG A 122 11.48 4.26 1.01
N MET A 123 10.36 3.57 1.21
CA MET A 123 9.06 4.20 1.42
C MET A 123 9.04 5.10 2.66
N ARG A 124 9.69 4.69 3.75
CA ARG A 124 9.78 5.51 4.98
C ARG A 124 10.60 6.78 4.77
N ASP A 125 11.64 6.71 3.95
CA ASP A 125 12.46 7.88 3.61
C ASP A 125 11.71 8.85 2.69
N GLU A 126 10.98 8.33 1.69
CA GLU A 126 10.25 9.14 0.71
C GLU A 126 8.90 9.67 1.25
N THR A 127 8.23 8.90 2.12
CA THR A 127 6.87 9.19 2.59
C THR A 127 6.73 9.01 4.11
N PRO A 128 7.44 9.80 4.94
CA PRO A 128 7.51 9.60 6.40
C PRO A 128 6.17 9.78 7.13
N GLY A 129 5.17 10.42 6.50
CA GLY A 129 3.83 10.63 7.06
C GLY A 129 2.84 9.50 6.77
N VAL A 130 3.28 8.41 6.09
CA VAL A 130 2.42 7.28 5.73
C VAL A 130 2.49 6.17 6.79
N ASP A 131 1.33 5.67 7.24
CA ASP A 131 1.21 4.48 8.11
C ASP A 131 1.18 3.21 7.24
N ILE A 132 2.35 2.57 7.08
CA ILE A 132 2.47 1.30 6.34
C ILE A 132 2.21 0.15 7.30
N ARG A 133 1.19 -0.66 7.00
CA ARG A 133 0.84 -1.88 7.74
C ARG A 133 1.09 -3.09 6.86
N LEU A 134 1.77 -4.08 7.42
CA LEU A 134 2.15 -5.32 6.75
C LEU A 134 1.39 -6.50 7.35
N VAL A 135 0.88 -7.38 6.49
CA VAL A 135 0.25 -8.64 6.88
C VAL A 135 0.97 -9.76 6.14
N GLU A 136 1.55 -10.69 6.88
CA GLU A 136 2.21 -11.86 6.31
C GLU A 136 1.30 -13.08 6.35
N ASN A 137 1.20 -13.78 5.23
CA ASN A 137 0.56 -15.09 5.14
C ASN A 137 1.16 -15.88 3.98
N ASN A 138 1.38 -17.18 4.18
CA ASN A 138 1.91 -18.08 3.15
C ASN A 138 0.82 -18.85 2.39
N ASP A 139 -0.44 -18.67 2.73
CA ASP A 139 -1.58 -19.20 1.97
C ASP A 139 -1.86 -18.27 0.78
N LYS A 140 -1.68 -18.81 -0.44
CA LYS A 140 -1.79 -18.06 -1.69
C LYS A 140 -3.21 -17.52 -1.99
N GLU A 141 -4.23 -18.05 -1.33
CA GLU A 141 -5.63 -17.66 -1.53
C GLU A 141 -6.07 -16.48 -0.64
N ILE A 142 -5.36 -16.20 0.44
CA ILE A 142 -5.76 -15.21 1.45
C ILE A 142 -5.76 -13.79 0.87
N PHE A 143 -4.67 -13.39 0.22
CA PHE A 143 -4.54 -12.01 -0.26
C PHE A 143 -5.42 -11.68 -1.46
N PRO A 144 -5.55 -12.56 -2.47
CA PRO A 144 -6.51 -12.31 -3.55
C PRO A 144 -7.93 -12.09 -3.04
N GLY A 145 -8.40 -12.89 -2.09
CA GLY A 145 -9.70 -12.71 -1.46
C GLY A 145 -9.83 -11.38 -0.71
N ALA A 146 -8.82 -10.99 0.07
CA ALA A 146 -8.81 -9.72 0.81
C ALA A 146 -8.76 -8.50 -0.13
N LEU A 147 -7.98 -8.56 -1.21
CA LEU A 147 -7.93 -7.52 -2.25
C LEU A 147 -9.28 -7.36 -2.94
N ALA A 148 -9.91 -8.45 -3.37
CA ALA A 148 -11.22 -8.42 -4.04
C ALA A 148 -12.31 -7.78 -3.14
N ARG A 149 -12.28 -8.03 -1.83
CA ARG A 149 -13.19 -7.40 -0.85
C ARG A 149 -12.79 -5.96 -0.49
N GLY A 150 -11.62 -5.48 -0.94
CA GLY A 150 -11.13 -4.13 -0.63
C GLY A 150 -10.65 -3.97 0.82
N GLU A 151 -10.35 -5.07 1.50
CA GLU A 151 -9.81 -5.11 2.87
C GLU A 151 -8.31 -4.81 2.92
N MET A 152 -7.65 -4.82 1.76
CA MET A 152 -6.23 -4.58 1.55
C MET A 152 -6.01 -3.69 0.34
N ASP A 153 -4.94 -2.91 0.33
CA ASP A 153 -4.65 -1.99 -0.77
C ASP A 153 -3.82 -2.65 -1.88
N VAL A 154 -2.75 -3.34 -1.51
CA VAL A 154 -1.86 -4.07 -2.41
C VAL A 154 -1.34 -5.34 -1.73
N ALA A 155 -0.95 -6.34 -2.50
CA ALA A 155 -0.27 -7.53 -1.95
C ALA A 155 0.74 -8.10 -2.94
N PHE A 156 1.82 -8.66 -2.43
CA PHE A 156 2.63 -9.58 -3.21
C PHE A 156 1.85 -10.89 -3.39
N THR A 157 1.76 -11.35 -4.63
CA THR A 157 1.02 -12.56 -5.00
C THR A 157 1.85 -13.41 -5.95
N LEU A 158 1.50 -14.68 -6.02
CA LEU A 158 1.93 -15.52 -7.11
C LEU A 158 0.91 -15.39 -8.25
N ASP A 159 1.39 -15.35 -9.49
CA ASP A 159 0.51 -15.20 -10.68
C ASP A 159 -0.48 -16.37 -10.75
N SER A 160 -1.75 -16.05 -10.58
CA SER A 160 -2.84 -17.04 -10.56
C SER A 160 -4.04 -16.66 -11.42
N GLY A 161 -3.96 -15.52 -12.16
CA GLY A 161 -5.02 -15.12 -13.09
C GLY A 161 -6.35 -14.78 -12.43
N TRP A 162 -6.34 -14.09 -11.30
CA TRP A 162 -7.55 -13.66 -10.58
C TRP A 162 -8.32 -12.60 -11.38
N PRO A 163 -9.59 -12.84 -11.76
CA PRO A 163 -10.31 -11.97 -12.69
C PRO A 163 -10.61 -10.56 -12.15
N ASP A 164 -10.71 -10.41 -10.82
CA ASP A 164 -11.04 -9.13 -10.16
C ASP A 164 -9.79 -8.33 -9.74
N LEU A 165 -8.60 -8.84 -10.08
CA LEU A 165 -7.33 -8.22 -9.70
C LEU A 165 -6.53 -7.82 -10.93
N GLU A 166 -5.87 -6.68 -10.84
CA GLU A 166 -4.74 -6.35 -11.67
C GLU A 166 -3.48 -6.85 -10.99
N THR A 167 -2.60 -7.49 -11.76
CA THR A 167 -1.32 -8.01 -11.28
C THR A 167 -0.20 -7.53 -12.19
N GLU A 168 0.79 -6.90 -11.62
CA GLU A 168 2.05 -6.61 -12.28
C GLU A 168 3.07 -7.65 -11.88
N ILE A 169 3.57 -8.44 -12.86
CA ILE A 169 4.63 -9.42 -12.62
C ILE A 169 5.96 -8.66 -12.44
N LEU A 170 6.66 -8.96 -11.36
CA LEU A 170 7.91 -8.32 -10.99
C LEU A 170 9.11 -9.15 -11.42
N PHE A 171 9.07 -10.48 -11.22
CA PHE A 171 10.13 -11.40 -11.61
C PHE A 171 9.71 -12.86 -11.51
N ASP A 172 10.51 -13.73 -12.16
CA ASP A 172 10.45 -15.17 -12.02
C ASP A 172 11.43 -15.62 -10.92
N ASP A 173 10.94 -16.43 -9.97
CA ASP A 173 11.71 -16.97 -8.85
C ASP A 173 11.87 -18.47 -9.05
N PRO A 174 13.05 -18.95 -9.51
CA PRO A 174 13.30 -20.36 -9.81
C PRO A 174 13.33 -21.19 -8.52
N TYR A 175 13.09 -22.49 -8.67
CA TYR A 175 13.23 -23.45 -7.58
C TYR A 175 14.64 -24.04 -7.55
N LEU A 176 15.12 -24.26 -6.32
CA LEU A 176 16.41 -24.88 -6.02
C LEU A 176 16.20 -26.14 -5.20
N VAL A 177 17.15 -27.06 -5.28
CA VAL A 177 17.23 -28.22 -4.38
C VAL A 177 18.17 -27.88 -3.23
N VAL A 178 17.72 -28.14 -2.01
CA VAL A 178 18.52 -28.04 -0.78
C VAL A 178 18.72 -29.46 -0.24
N THR A 179 19.97 -29.81 0.02
CA THR A 179 20.35 -31.10 0.63
C THR A 179 21.27 -30.88 1.82
N GLU A 180 21.51 -31.92 2.59
CA GLU A 180 22.62 -31.94 3.52
C GLU A 180 23.92 -31.54 2.82
N LEU A 181 24.89 -31.04 3.58
CA LEU A 181 26.21 -30.72 3.07
C LEU A 181 26.88 -32.02 2.57
N ASP A 182 26.91 -32.20 1.26
CA ASP A 182 27.52 -33.34 0.61
C ASP A 182 28.91 -32.93 0.10
N GLU A 183 29.97 -33.46 0.71
CA GLU A 183 31.34 -33.18 0.34
C GLU A 183 31.69 -33.81 -1.01
N GLY A 184 31.22 -33.27 -2.10
CA GLY A 184 31.67 -33.73 -3.41
C GLY A 184 30.73 -33.52 -4.57
N ARG A 185 29.49 -33.09 -4.35
CA ARG A 185 28.60 -32.78 -5.47
C ARG A 185 28.85 -31.33 -5.96
N CYS A 186 29.35 -31.23 -7.18
CA CYS A 186 29.50 -29.97 -7.89
C CYS A 186 28.49 -29.87 -9.03
N GLY A 187 27.86 -28.71 -9.22
CA GLY A 187 26.94 -28.43 -10.32
C GLY A 187 25.46 -28.73 -10.03
N PRO A 188 24.60 -28.71 -11.07
CA PRO A 188 23.17 -28.90 -10.93
C PRO A 188 22.79 -30.25 -10.32
N PHE A 189 21.71 -30.28 -9.57
CA PHE A 189 21.15 -31.53 -8.98
C PHE A 189 20.27 -32.23 -9.99
N PRO A 190 20.54 -33.50 -10.34
CA PRO A 190 19.65 -34.26 -11.20
C PRO A 190 18.28 -34.43 -10.51
N THR A 191 17.25 -33.79 -11.06
CA THR A 191 15.93 -33.71 -10.40
C THR A 191 15.32 -35.10 -10.16
N GLN A 192 15.66 -36.09 -11.00
CA GLN A 192 15.26 -37.46 -10.83
C GLN A 192 15.83 -38.12 -9.53
N ASP A 193 16.94 -37.63 -9.00
CA ASP A 193 17.56 -38.14 -7.75
C ASP A 193 16.77 -37.77 -6.49
N LEU A 194 15.68 -36.99 -6.60
CA LEU A 194 14.71 -36.77 -5.52
C LEU A 194 13.89 -38.03 -5.21
N VAL A 195 13.72 -38.96 -6.16
CA VAL A 195 13.03 -40.22 -5.96
C VAL A 195 13.83 -41.11 -5.01
N GLY A 196 13.14 -41.66 -4.02
CA GLY A 196 13.75 -42.51 -2.97
C GLY A 196 14.44 -41.72 -1.84
N ARG A 197 14.36 -40.39 -1.85
CA ARG A 197 14.77 -39.53 -0.73
C ARG A 197 13.54 -39.06 0.05
N GLY A 198 13.65 -38.95 1.37
CA GLY A 198 12.68 -38.19 2.15
C GLY A 198 12.69 -36.73 1.72
N LEU A 199 11.52 -36.11 1.56
CA LEU A 199 11.39 -34.73 1.14
C LEU A 199 10.72 -33.89 2.25
N VAL A 200 11.31 -32.75 2.56
CA VAL A 200 10.71 -31.72 3.38
C VAL A 200 10.07 -30.69 2.45
N GLY A 201 8.76 -30.49 2.60
CA GLY A 201 8.00 -29.61 1.71
C GLY A 201 7.15 -28.59 2.44
N TYR A 202 6.38 -27.85 1.67
CA TYR A 202 5.43 -26.88 2.18
C TYR A 202 4.04 -27.51 2.40
N GLN A 203 3.13 -26.77 3.06
CA GLN A 203 1.74 -27.18 3.17
C GLN A 203 1.02 -26.99 1.83
N VAL A 204 -0.03 -27.76 1.60
CA VAL A 204 -0.70 -27.87 0.29
C VAL A 204 -1.30 -26.56 -0.23
N ASN A 205 -1.70 -25.65 0.68
CA ASN A 205 -2.31 -24.38 0.33
C ASN A 205 -1.30 -23.23 0.06
N SER A 206 0.00 -23.56 -0.05
CA SER A 206 1.06 -22.62 -0.41
C SER A 206 1.58 -22.86 -1.83
N CYS A 207 2.86 -22.62 -2.09
CA CYS A 207 3.51 -22.95 -3.36
C CYS A 207 3.77 -24.45 -3.56
N GLN A 208 3.38 -25.32 -2.62
CA GLN A 208 3.63 -26.77 -2.70
C GLN A 208 3.00 -27.42 -3.92
N GLN A 209 1.76 -27.04 -4.26
CA GLN A 209 1.09 -27.60 -5.43
C GLN A 209 1.87 -27.29 -6.72
N ASP A 210 2.36 -26.06 -6.84
CA ASP A 210 3.14 -25.64 -8.02
C ASP A 210 4.46 -26.42 -8.12
N ILE A 211 5.09 -26.74 -6.97
CA ILE A 211 6.30 -27.59 -6.89
C ILE A 211 5.96 -29.03 -7.30
N GLU A 212 4.92 -29.63 -6.74
CA GLU A 212 4.52 -31.00 -7.04
C GLU A 212 4.13 -31.17 -8.52
N ASP A 213 3.31 -30.24 -9.03
CA ASP A 213 2.92 -30.26 -10.44
C ASP A 213 4.13 -30.11 -11.37
N GLY A 214 5.05 -29.21 -11.02
CA GLY A 214 6.31 -29.06 -11.75
C GLY A 214 7.19 -30.32 -11.71
N LEU A 215 7.35 -30.95 -10.55
CA LEU A 215 8.12 -32.17 -10.38
C LEU A 215 7.51 -33.34 -11.17
N HIS A 216 6.18 -33.49 -11.19
CA HIS A 216 5.51 -34.51 -11.98
C HIS A 216 5.75 -34.41 -13.49
N LEU A 217 6.17 -33.23 -14.00
CA LEU A 217 6.55 -33.05 -15.40
C LEU A 217 7.93 -33.65 -15.72
N VAL A 218 8.85 -33.70 -14.75
CA VAL A 218 10.26 -33.98 -14.98
C VAL A 218 10.77 -35.21 -14.23
N VAL A 219 10.05 -35.69 -13.21
CA VAL A 219 10.43 -36.86 -12.37
C VAL A 219 9.53 -38.03 -12.66
N LYS A 220 10.13 -39.23 -12.76
CA LYS A 220 9.41 -40.50 -12.88
C LYS A 220 9.56 -41.29 -11.60
N GLY A 221 8.46 -41.48 -10.87
CA GLY A 221 8.40 -42.23 -9.61
C GLY A 221 7.68 -41.42 -8.53
N ASP A 222 7.47 -42.08 -7.40
CA ASP A 222 6.79 -41.45 -6.25
C ASP A 222 7.76 -40.60 -5.43
N LEU A 223 7.27 -39.49 -4.94
CA LEU A 223 8.00 -38.57 -4.06
C LEU A 223 7.54 -38.80 -2.61
N ASP A 224 8.48 -39.00 -1.71
CA ASP A 224 8.23 -39.30 -0.30
C ASP A 224 8.28 -38.03 0.54
N TRP A 225 7.13 -37.39 0.78
CA TRP A 225 7.03 -36.19 1.60
C TRP A 225 6.98 -36.55 3.09
N VAL A 226 8.13 -36.56 3.75
CA VAL A 226 8.27 -36.94 5.16
C VAL A 226 7.83 -35.87 6.15
N PHE A 227 7.85 -34.57 5.76
CA PHE A 227 7.40 -33.47 6.59
C PHE A 227 6.91 -32.28 5.75
N ARG A 228 5.97 -31.50 6.31
CA ARG A 228 5.44 -30.29 5.66
C ARG A 228 5.33 -29.15 6.65
N THR A 229 5.84 -27.96 6.27
CA THR A 229 5.76 -26.71 7.03
C THR A 229 5.71 -25.51 6.10
N ASN A 230 5.16 -24.38 6.54
CA ASN A 230 5.19 -23.11 5.79
C ASN A 230 6.31 -22.16 6.27
N ASP A 231 7.21 -22.65 7.13
CA ASP A 231 8.35 -21.89 7.61
C ASP A 231 9.61 -22.27 6.83
N ASN A 232 10.11 -21.34 6.00
CA ASN A 232 11.33 -21.54 5.20
C ASN A 232 12.54 -21.89 6.06
N MET A 233 12.66 -21.30 7.25
CA MET A 233 13.77 -21.60 8.17
C MET A 233 13.70 -23.01 8.70
N ALA A 234 12.50 -23.51 9.01
CA ALA A 234 12.29 -24.88 9.46
C ALA A 234 12.59 -25.88 8.35
N VAL A 235 12.23 -25.59 7.10
CA VAL A 235 12.59 -26.45 5.95
C VAL A 235 14.10 -26.65 5.89
N VAL A 236 14.87 -25.56 5.86
CA VAL A 236 16.33 -25.62 5.78
C VAL A 236 16.95 -26.30 7.00
N ALA A 237 16.44 -26.02 8.22
CA ALA A 237 16.93 -26.62 9.45
C ALA A 237 16.72 -28.14 9.48
N LEU A 238 15.60 -28.63 8.97
CA LEU A 238 15.30 -30.08 8.92
C LEU A 238 16.15 -30.81 7.87
N VAL A 239 16.37 -30.16 6.72
CA VAL A 239 17.33 -30.68 5.72
C VAL A 239 18.74 -30.78 6.31
N ARG A 240 19.20 -29.74 6.98
CA ARG A 240 20.50 -29.74 7.69
C ARG A 240 20.62 -30.86 8.71
N ALA A 241 19.52 -31.21 9.36
CA ALA A 241 19.47 -32.30 10.35
C ALA A 241 19.38 -33.71 9.74
N GLY A 242 19.47 -33.83 8.42
CA GLY A 242 19.43 -35.15 7.74
C GLY A 242 18.05 -35.72 7.52
N MET A 243 16.98 -34.88 7.56
CA MET A 243 15.63 -35.38 7.34
C MET A 243 15.34 -35.70 5.88
N GLY A 244 16.20 -35.27 4.96
CA GLY A 244 16.08 -35.47 3.53
C GLY A 244 16.44 -34.24 2.70
N ALA A 245 15.83 -34.09 1.53
CA ALA A 245 16.03 -32.96 0.64
C ALA A 245 14.79 -32.03 0.64
N ALA A 246 14.94 -30.82 0.12
CA ALA A 246 13.81 -29.91 -0.11
C ALA A 246 13.93 -29.25 -1.48
N VAL A 247 12.77 -29.01 -2.11
CA VAL A 247 12.65 -28.12 -3.27
C VAL A 247 12.05 -26.82 -2.80
N VAL A 248 12.80 -25.71 -2.92
CA VAL A 248 12.43 -24.42 -2.37
C VAL A 248 12.56 -23.32 -3.42
N PRO A 249 11.73 -22.26 -3.37
CA PRO A 249 11.98 -21.09 -4.19
C PRO A 249 13.33 -20.45 -3.81
N ARG A 250 14.05 -19.91 -4.78
CA ARG A 250 15.35 -19.27 -4.56
C ARG A 250 15.30 -18.17 -3.49
N LEU A 251 14.23 -17.38 -3.47
CA LEU A 251 14.01 -16.33 -2.44
C LEU A 251 13.79 -16.87 -1.03
N ALA A 252 13.47 -18.15 -0.88
CA ALA A 252 13.19 -18.75 0.41
C ALA A 252 14.44 -19.24 1.16
N VAL A 253 15.61 -19.19 0.53
CA VAL A 253 16.88 -19.69 1.09
C VAL A 253 18.02 -18.72 0.86
N ASP A 254 18.91 -18.59 1.85
CA ASP A 254 20.19 -17.89 1.62
C ASP A 254 21.13 -18.82 0.84
N THR A 255 21.36 -18.51 -0.43
CA THR A 255 22.23 -19.31 -1.33
C THR A 255 23.69 -19.36 -0.88
N ARG A 256 24.08 -18.59 0.13
CA ARG A 256 25.42 -18.58 0.73
C ARG A 256 25.48 -19.30 2.07
N ASP A 257 24.39 -19.96 2.50
CA ASP A 257 24.37 -20.73 3.75
C ASP A 257 25.42 -21.87 3.67
N PRO A 258 26.49 -21.85 4.46
CA PRO A 258 27.56 -22.85 4.38
C PRO A 258 27.17 -24.17 5.06
N THR A 259 26.00 -24.29 5.61
CA THR A 259 25.56 -25.45 6.42
C THR A 259 24.67 -26.42 5.67
N VAL A 260 24.30 -26.09 4.43
CA VAL A 260 23.54 -26.94 3.51
C VAL A 260 24.13 -26.83 2.09
N ALA A 261 23.92 -27.84 1.28
CA ALA A 261 24.23 -27.75 -0.14
C ALA A 261 22.99 -27.26 -0.90
N ILE A 262 23.20 -26.28 -1.80
CA ILE A 262 22.13 -25.66 -2.57
C ILE A 262 22.49 -25.79 -4.05
N HIS A 263 21.57 -26.34 -4.83
CA HIS A 263 21.81 -26.69 -6.22
C HIS A 263 20.71 -26.15 -7.14
N GLU A 264 21.07 -25.77 -8.34
CA GLU A 264 20.12 -25.66 -9.44
C GLU A 264 19.57 -27.04 -9.82
N MET A 265 18.36 -27.09 -10.34
CA MET A 265 17.70 -28.33 -10.75
C MET A 265 18.04 -28.69 -12.22
N ASP A 266 18.25 -29.95 -12.52
CA ASP A 266 18.42 -30.45 -13.89
C ASP A 266 17.57 -31.73 -14.13
N PRO A 267 16.51 -31.66 -14.97
CA PRO A 267 15.93 -30.47 -15.55
C PRO A 267 15.22 -29.57 -14.50
N PRO A 268 15.14 -28.24 -14.73
CA PRO A 268 14.41 -27.35 -13.87
C PRO A 268 12.90 -27.56 -13.99
N ILE A 269 12.16 -27.18 -12.92
CA ILE A 269 10.71 -27.04 -12.99
C ILE A 269 10.34 -25.58 -13.29
N PRO A 270 9.10 -25.30 -13.77
CA PRO A 270 8.67 -23.92 -14.03
C PRO A 270 8.85 -23.03 -12.80
N PRO A 271 9.44 -21.83 -12.94
CA PRO A 271 9.60 -20.91 -11.83
C PRO A 271 8.24 -20.37 -11.37
N ARG A 272 8.14 -19.98 -10.09
CA ARG A 272 6.97 -19.22 -9.66
C ARG A 272 7.10 -17.76 -10.10
N ARG A 273 6.00 -17.18 -10.57
CA ARG A 273 5.96 -15.79 -11.00
C ARG A 273 5.50 -14.92 -9.83
N VAL A 274 6.38 -14.06 -9.36
CA VAL A 274 6.08 -13.14 -8.27
C VAL A 274 5.59 -11.82 -8.84
N GLY A 275 4.44 -11.38 -8.37
CA GLY A 275 3.84 -10.11 -8.76
C GLY A 275 3.37 -9.29 -7.57
N VAL A 276 2.94 -8.09 -7.85
CA VAL A 276 2.18 -7.23 -6.95
C VAL A 276 0.78 -7.04 -7.52
N SER A 277 -0.25 -7.27 -6.69
CA SER A 277 -1.64 -7.25 -7.12
C SER A 277 -2.44 -6.23 -6.34
N TRP A 278 -3.49 -5.70 -6.99
CA TRP A 278 -4.49 -4.81 -6.41
C TRP A 278 -5.86 -5.03 -7.06
N LYS A 279 -6.91 -4.50 -6.45
CA LYS A 279 -8.27 -4.61 -7.00
C LYS A 279 -8.41 -3.79 -8.27
N ALA A 280 -8.83 -4.41 -9.39
CA ALA A 280 -8.91 -3.80 -10.72
C ALA A 280 -9.81 -2.56 -10.77
N ASP A 281 -10.99 -2.61 -10.17
CA ASP A 281 -12.00 -1.55 -10.24
C ASP A 281 -11.83 -0.45 -9.17
N ARG A 282 -10.70 -0.46 -8.44
CA ARG A 282 -10.45 0.52 -7.37
C ARG A 282 -9.38 1.52 -7.77
N THR A 283 -9.69 2.80 -7.64
CA THR A 283 -8.67 3.85 -7.77
C THR A 283 -7.62 3.69 -6.67
N LEU A 284 -6.38 3.42 -7.06
CA LEU A 284 -5.25 3.35 -6.15
C LEU A 284 -4.98 4.72 -5.51
N SER A 285 -4.71 4.73 -4.21
CA SER A 285 -4.20 5.91 -3.55
C SER A 285 -2.81 6.28 -4.12
N PRO A 286 -2.38 7.56 -4.03
CA PRO A 286 -1.05 7.96 -4.49
C PRO A 286 0.06 7.15 -3.83
N VAL A 287 -0.06 6.83 -2.53
CA VAL A 287 0.94 6.03 -1.81
C VAL A 287 0.96 4.57 -2.29
N ALA A 288 -0.20 3.98 -2.63
CA ALA A 288 -0.25 2.62 -3.17
C ALA A 288 0.45 2.55 -4.55
N ARG A 289 0.21 3.52 -5.41
CA ARG A 289 0.94 3.64 -6.71
C ARG A 289 2.44 3.77 -6.49
N ARG A 290 2.87 4.65 -5.57
CA ARG A 290 4.29 4.81 -5.27
C ARG A 290 4.92 3.53 -4.73
N PHE A 291 4.21 2.80 -3.87
CA PHE A 291 4.65 1.49 -3.38
C PHE A 291 4.89 0.49 -4.52
N ILE A 292 3.98 0.40 -5.49
CA ILE A 292 4.12 -0.50 -6.64
C ILE A 292 5.36 -0.11 -7.48
N GLU A 293 5.58 1.20 -7.71
CA GLU A 293 6.76 1.69 -8.42
C GLU A 293 8.06 1.32 -7.70
N VAL A 294 8.11 1.56 -6.38
CA VAL A 294 9.28 1.19 -5.55
C VAL A 294 9.49 -0.31 -5.54
N ALA A 295 8.42 -1.10 -5.43
CA ALA A 295 8.51 -2.56 -5.50
C ALA A 295 9.10 -3.02 -6.84
N ARG A 296 8.66 -2.46 -7.97
CA ARG A 296 9.21 -2.74 -9.30
C ARG A 296 10.71 -2.44 -9.39
N GLU A 297 11.10 -1.25 -8.94
CA GLU A 297 12.49 -0.80 -8.99
C GLU A 297 13.41 -1.67 -8.12
N VAL A 298 12.98 -1.98 -6.88
CA VAL A 298 13.75 -2.81 -5.94
C VAL A 298 13.85 -4.25 -6.43
N CYS A 299 12.75 -4.83 -6.95
CA CYS A 299 12.76 -6.18 -7.49
C CYS A 299 13.66 -6.29 -8.72
N ALA A 300 13.63 -5.32 -9.64
CA ALA A 300 14.51 -5.29 -10.79
C ALA A 300 16.01 -5.26 -10.39
N ALA A 301 16.36 -4.45 -9.40
CA ALA A 301 17.71 -4.39 -8.86
C ALA A 301 18.11 -5.71 -8.15
N HIS A 302 17.18 -6.33 -7.42
CA HIS A 302 17.41 -7.59 -6.73
C HIS A 302 17.71 -8.73 -7.73
N VAL A 303 16.89 -8.87 -8.78
CA VAL A 303 17.09 -9.88 -9.83
C VAL A 303 18.45 -9.71 -10.52
N THR A 304 18.86 -8.47 -10.80
CA THR A 304 20.18 -8.17 -11.40
C THR A 304 21.35 -8.56 -10.49
N ALA A 305 21.15 -8.50 -9.17
CA ALA A 305 22.17 -8.85 -8.16
C ALA A 305 22.23 -10.37 -7.85
N LEU A 306 21.27 -11.18 -8.34
CA LEU A 306 21.28 -12.63 -8.12
C LEU A 306 22.43 -13.27 -8.88
N THR A 307 23.46 -13.69 -8.14
CA THR A 307 24.58 -14.47 -8.70
C THR A 307 24.08 -15.91 -8.98
N PRO A 308 24.54 -16.56 -10.07
CA PRO A 308 24.29 -17.99 -10.27
C PRO A 308 24.72 -18.80 -9.04
N VAL A 309 24.00 -19.88 -8.75
CA VAL A 309 24.39 -20.87 -7.72
C VAL A 309 25.63 -21.57 -8.25
N GLY A 310 26.73 -21.50 -7.53
CA GLY A 310 28.03 -22.04 -7.94
C GLY A 310 28.19 -23.55 -7.74
#